data_b5fb411fc4f7d93b3b8e216f9ed3ed46
#
_entry.id   b5fb411fc4f7d93b3b8e216f9ed3ed46
#
_cell.length_a   1.000
_cell.length_b   1.000
_cell.length_c   1.000
_cell.angle_alpha   90.00
_cell.angle_beta   90.00
_cell.angle_gamma   90.00
#
_symmetry.space_group_name_H-M   'P 1'
#
loop_
_entity.id
_entity.type
_entity.pdbx_description
1 polymer ?
#
loop_
_entity_poly.entity_id
_entity_poly.type
_entity_poly.pdbx_seq_one_letter_code
_entity_poly.pdbx_strand_id
1 'polypeptide(L)'
;MKNHRVAYLLTLGATLCTHAFAAPSAEDRVYTADQNSNTVSVINPATNHLLGQIRLGNQRPDILSPLYKGEINVHGLGFSPDHRTLIAISNGSNSVTFIDTATNKVKGTTYIGRSPHEGFFTADGKEAWVVVRGENYISVIDPNSYKETGRIETTPGPGMVLFHPNGKQAFVVSSFNPVVDVIDVPTHKVKQIKVVSPFSPFLQFTPDFKEVWMTHKDVGKVTRIDTEKLEVKGVLDTGFITNHLAFAKTAGGTLAYVTVGGENAVKVFTVENTPKLIATISVGALPHGIWTSDDSSRVFVGLENGDAVDVIDTATNKVMARVPVGQAPQALVYVSKAVPAGDGTANLVPRTNHDPINIALKPTAGDAKGFVVARNLGVVDSIEVSLFKLKPQTVYSVYVANQSSPVARFMTNAMGVANGTAIGPLREAVNTLSKAEVSPVRIVVMEGEAAADLEKAVLVSAP
;
A
#
# COMPACT_ATOMS: atom_id res chain seq x y z
N MET A 1 39.31 -32.38 -67.44
CA MET A 1 38.16 -32.62 -66.53
C MET A 1 38.49 -31.97 -65.18
N LYS A 2 37.92 -30.78 -64.89
CA LYS A 2 38.13 -30.05 -63.64
C LYS A 2 36.85 -30.14 -62.84
N ASN A 3 36.87 -30.82 -61.65
CA ASN A 3 35.77 -30.92 -60.74
C ASN A 3 35.68 -29.67 -59.88
N HIS A 4 34.62 -28.90 -60.05
CA HIS A 4 34.26 -27.82 -59.15
C HIS A 4 33.37 -28.40 -58.02
N ARG A 5 33.88 -28.38 -56.78
CA ARG A 5 33.04 -28.62 -55.57
C ARG A 5 32.45 -27.29 -55.12
N VAL A 6 31.14 -27.21 -55.17
CA VAL A 6 30.36 -26.09 -54.58
C VAL A 6 30.13 -26.44 -53.12
N ALA A 7 30.64 -25.61 -52.21
CA ALA A 7 30.35 -25.69 -50.77
C ALA A 7 29.12 -24.87 -50.45
N TYR A 8 28.06 -25.50 -49.97
CA TYR A 8 26.90 -24.80 -49.43
C TYR A 8 27.18 -24.44 -47.97
N LEU A 9 27.29 -23.14 -47.67
CA LEU A 9 27.25 -22.62 -46.30
C LEU A 9 25.77 -22.59 -45.84
N LEU A 10 25.44 -23.49 -44.93
CA LEU A 10 24.17 -23.38 -44.13
C LEU A 10 24.39 -22.36 -43.03
N THR A 11 23.85 -21.15 -43.19
CA THR A 11 23.70 -20.20 -42.10
C THR A 11 22.50 -20.62 -41.23
N LEU A 12 22.80 -21.23 -40.08
CA LEU A 12 21.77 -21.40 -39.00
C LEU A 12 21.45 -20.01 -38.43
N GLY A 13 20.36 -19.42 -38.84
CA GLY A 13 19.78 -18.26 -38.20
C GLY A 13 19.15 -18.70 -36.87
N ALA A 14 19.85 -18.47 -35.76
CA ALA A 14 19.25 -18.57 -34.45
C ALA A 14 18.24 -17.43 -34.28
N THR A 15 16.97 -17.72 -34.49
CA THR A 15 15.87 -16.81 -34.13
C THR A 15 15.81 -16.77 -32.62
N LEU A 16 16.40 -15.77 -32.00
CA LEU A 16 16.15 -15.40 -30.62
C LEU A 16 14.67 -14.96 -30.55
N CYS A 17 13.80 -15.88 -30.13
CA CYS A 17 12.47 -15.48 -29.67
C CYS A 17 12.64 -14.65 -28.41
N THR A 18 12.83 -13.34 -28.57
CA THR A 18 12.57 -12.40 -27.50
C THR A 18 11.07 -12.47 -27.22
N HIS A 19 10.68 -13.10 -26.12
CA HIS A 19 9.34 -12.93 -25.59
C HIS A 19 9.25 -11.46 -25.20
N ALA A 20 8.80 -10.63 -26.12
CA ALA A 20 8.35 -9.29 -25.81
C ALA A 20 7.10 -9.47 -24.94
N PHE A 21 7.24 -9.24 -23.63
CA PHE A 21 6.10 -9.13 -22.75
C PHE A 21 5.25 -7.98 -23.29
N ALA A 22 3.96 -8.24 -23.51
CA ALA A 22 3.05 -7.23 -24.02
C ALA A 22 2.90 -6.12 -22.97
N ALA A 23 3.04 -4.86 -23.40
CA ALA A 23 2.77 -3.70 -22.56
C ALA A 23 1.37 -3.80 -21.91
N PRO A 24 1.12 -3.13 -20.76
CA PRO A 24 -0.19 -3.14 -20.14
C PRO A 24 -1.30 -2.87 -21.13
N SER A 25 -2.34 -3.69 -21.12
CA SER A 25 -3.43 -3.64 -22.10
C SER A 25 -4.60 -2.78 -21.61
N ALA A 26 -5.49 -2.39 -22.53
CA ALA A 26 -6.73 -1.70 -22.18
C ALA A 26 -7.73 -2.60 -21.40
N GLU A 27 -7.52 -3.91 -21.38
CA GLU A 27 -8.32 -4.87 -20.59
C GLU A 27 -7.87 -4.93 -19.13
N ASP A 28 -6.65 -4.48 -18.82
CA ASP A 28 -6.08 -4.52 -17.49
C ASP A 28 -6.58 -3.35 -16.64
N ARG A 29 -6.55 -3.52 -15.33
CA ARG A 29 -6.90 -2.45 -14.37
C ARG A 29 -5.90 -2.38 -13.23
N VAL A 30 -5.65 -1.15 -12.78
CA VAL A 30 -5.06 -0.89 -11.47
C VAL A 30 -6.14 -0.34 -10.56
N TYR A 31 -6.24 -0.92 -9.37
CA TYR A 31 -7.18 -0.49 -8.36
C TYR A 31 -6.43 0.05 -7.15
N THR A 32 -6.95 1.13 -6.53
CA THR A 32 -6.46 1.65 -5.25
C THR A 32 -7.56 1.67 -4.21
N ALA A 33 -7.22 1.30 -2.97
CA ALA A 33 -8.10 1.43 -1.80
C ALA A 33 -7.92 2.82 -1.20
N ASP A 34 -8.86 3.70 -1.43
CA ASP A 34 -8.77 5.12 -1.04
C ASP A 34 -9.47 5.33 0.30
N GLN A 35 -8.71 5.28 1.39
CA GLN A 35 -9.22 5.14 2.74
C GLN A 35 -10.10 6.32 3.18
N ASN A 36 -9.69 7.56 2.89
CA ASN A 36 -10.38 8.73 3.39
C ASN A 36 -11.57 9.15 2.51
N SER A 37 -11.58 8.82 1.23
CA SER A 37 -12.70 9.06 0.33
C SER A 37 -13.71 7.91 0.28
N ASN A 38 -13.43 6.76 0.91
CA ASN A 38 -14.28 5.57 0.89
C ASN A 38 -14.58 5.07 -0.53
N THR A 39 -13.56 5.10 -1.38
CA THR A 39 -13.66 4.72 -2.79
C THR A 39 -12.62 3.68 -3.16
N VAL A 40 -12.86 3.01 -4.29
CA VAL A 40 -11.82 2.29 -5.03
C VAL A 40 -11.62 3.03 -6.34
N SER A 41 -10.45 3.60 -6.57
CA SER A 41 -10.12 4.22 -7.85
C SER A 41 -9.75 3.17 -8.88
N VAL A 42 -10.16 3.38 -10.13
CA VAL A 42 -9.97 2.46 -11.25
C VAL A 42 -9.15 3.16 -12.34
N ILE A 43 -7.96 2.65 -12.60
CA ILE A 43 -6.99 3.20 -13.56
C ILE A 43 -6.86 2.26 -14.76
N ASN A 44 -6.80 2.82 -15.95
CA ASN A 44 -6.37 2.12 -17.15
C ASN A 44 -4.83 2.18 -17.25
N PRO A 45 -4.10 1.06 -17.06
CA PRO A 45 -2.64 1.07 -17.04
C PRO A 45 -2.01 1.26 -18.42
N ALA A 46 -2.74 0.98 -19.52
CA ALA A 46 -2.23 1.20 -20.86
C ALA A 46 -2.08 2.70 -21.19
N THR A 47 -2.96 3.53 -20.62
CA THR A 47 -2.97 4.99 -20.83
C THR A 47 -2.53 5.80 -19.63
N ASN A 48 -2.39 5.17 -18.47
CA ASN A 48 -2.13 5.81 -17.18
C ASN A 48 -3.19 6.88 -16.82
N HIS A 49 -4.46 6.61 -17.11
CA HIS A 49 -5.57 7.51 -16.81
C HIS A 49 -6.53 6.90 -15.82
N LEU A 50 -6.99 7.73 -14.87
CA LEU A 50 -8.10 7.39 -13.99
C LEU A 50 -9.38 7.30 -14.83
N LEU A 51 -10.04 6.15 -14.79
CA LEU A 51 -11.35 5.94 -15.43
C LEU A 51 -12.49 6.47 -14.56
N GLY A 52 -12.33 6.42 -13.24
CA GLY A 52 -13.30 6.85 -12.25
C GLY A 52 -13.15 6.08 -10.96
N GLN A 53 -14.16 6.13 -10.11
CA GLN A 53 -14.15 5.53 -8.78
C GLN A 53 -15.39 4.68 -8.53
N ILE A 54 -15.20 3.56 -7.83
CA ILE A 54 -16.28 2.77 -7.25
C ILE A 54 -16.53 3.35 -5.85
N ARG A 55 -17.71 3.95 -5.63
CA ARG A 55 -18.06 4.51 -4.34
C ARG A 55 -18.60 3.41 -3.42
N LEU A 56 -17.96 3.21 -2.27
CA LEU A 56 -18.40 2.26 -1.26
C LEU A 56 -19.09 2.94 -0.06
N GLY A 57 -18.86 4.23 0.12
CA GLY A 57 -19.47 5.05 1.17
C GLY A 57 -19.39 6.53 0.87
N ASN A 58 -19.82 7.35 1.81
CA ASN A 58 -19.69 8.79 1.71
C ASN A 58 -18.30 9.24 2.16
N GLN A 59 -17.91 10.48 1.82
CA GLN A 59 -16.72 11.10 2.39
C GLN A 59 -16.88 11.28 3.91
N ARG A 60 -15.78 11.33 4.61
CA ARG A 60 -15.66 11.34 6.08
C ARG A 60 -16.44 12.37 6.92
N PRO A 61 -17.14 13.41 6.39
CA PRO A 61 -17.95 14.27 7.22
C PRO A 61 -18.95 13.55 8.13
N ASP A 62 -19.34 12.34 7.73
CA ASP A 62 -20.31 11.52 8.46
C ASP A 62 -19.77 10.98 9.80
N ILE A 63 -18.45 11.02 10.00
CA ILE A 63 -17.78 10.61 11.24
C ILE A 63 -18.13 11.50 12.44
N LEU A 64 -18.63 12.70 12.22
CA LEU A 64 -18.99 13.65 13.28
C LEU A 64 -20.19 13.21 14.14
N SER A 65 -20.92 12.18 13.71
CA SER A 65 -22.02 11.64 14.48
C SER A 65 -22.01 10.13 14.52
N PRO A 66 -22.16 9.50 15.71
CA PRO A 66 -22.27 8.06 15.84
C PRO A 66 -23.55 7.49 15.20
N LEU A 67 -24.47 8.33 14.78
CA LEU A 67 -25.70 7.96 14.08
C LEU A 67 -25.47 7.78 12.58
N TYR A 68 -24.39 8.30 12.00
CA TYR A 68 -24.06 8.15 10.60
C TYR A 68 -23.31 6.84 10.36
N LYS A 69 -23.82 6.03 9.45
CA LYS A 69 -23.29 4.71 9.10
C LYS A 69 -22.41 4.79 7.84
N GLY A 70 -21.49 5.72 7.79
CA GLY A 70 -20.78 6.02 6.54
C GLY A 70 -19.28 5.80 6.55
N GLU A 71 -18.67 5.54 7.69
CA GLU A 71 -17.22 5.38 7.76
C GLU A 71 -16.79 3.98 7.35
N ILE A 72 -16.44 3.84 6.11
CA ILE A 72 -16.03 2.57 5.51
C ILE A 72 -14.53 2.35 5.67
N ASN A 73 -13.70 3.38 5.39
CA ASN A 73 -12.24 3.30 5.41
C ASN A 73 -11.72 2.13 4.57
N VAL A 74 -11.87 2.23 3.25
CA VAL A 74 -11.38 1.22 2.32
C VAL A 74 -9.86 1.12 2.42
N HIS A 75 -9.35 -0.02 2.84
CA HIS A 75 -7.93 -0.18 3.19
C HIS A 75 -7.22 -1.24 2.37
N GLY A 76 -7.74 -2.47 2.35
CA GLY A 76 -7.14 -3.61 1.67
C GLY A 76 -7.80 -3.94 0.34
N LEU A 77 -7.07 -4.57 -0.56
CA LEU A 77 -7.55 -5.08 -1.83
C LEU A 77 -7.01 -6.50 -2.07
N GLY A 78 -7.83 -7.31 -2.73
CA GLY A 78 -7.43 -8.60 -3.28
C GLY A 78 -8.29 -8.95 -4.49
N PHE A 79 -7.90 -9.94 -5.25
CA PHE A 79 -8.64 -10.34 -6.43
C PHE A 79 -8.64 -11.85 -6.61
N SER A 80 -9.68 -12.34 -7.31
CA SER A 80 -9.84 -13.78 -7.61
C SER A 80 -8.85 -14.25 -8.67
N PRO A 81 -8.47 -15.55 -8.67
CA PRO A 81 -7.53 -16.11 -9.65
C PRO A 81 -7.98 -15.97 -11.11
N ASP A 82 -9.29 -15.89 -11.35
CA ASP A 82 -9.86 -15.66 -12.68
C ASP A 82 -9.93 -14.19 -13.07
N HIS A 83 -9.50 -13.27 -12.16
CA HIS A 83 -9.49 -11.82 -12.33
C HIS A 83 -10.89 -11.18 -12.53
N ARG A 84 -11.97 -11.87 -12.14
CA ARG A 84 -13.36 -11.40 -12.30
C ARG A 84 -13.95 -10.78 -11.05
N THR A 85 -13.33 -11.00 -9.90
CA THR A 85 -13.82 -10.46 -8.64
C THR A 85 -12.68 -9.75 -7.91
N LEU A 86 -12.90 -8.48 -7.62
CA LEU A 86 -12.10 -7.72 -6.69
C LEU A 86 -12.76 -7.77 -5.31
N ILE A 87 -11.99 -7.90 -4.24
CA ILE A 87 -12.46 -7.65 -2.87
C ILE A 87 -11.84 -6.36 -2.35
N ALA A 88 -12.70 -5.51 -1.80
CA ALA A 88 -12.32 -4.31 -1.07
C ALA A 88 -12.59 -4.52 0.41
N ILE A 89 -11.53 -4.42 1.22
CA ILE A 89 -11.57 -4.65 2.66
C ILE A 89 -11.60 -3.29 3.35
N SER A 90 -12.59 -3.09 4.21
CA SER A 90 -12.87 -1.82 4.86
C SER A 90 -12.74 -1.96 6.38
N ASN A 91 -11.70 -1.35 6.94
CA ASN A 91 -11.38 -1.49 8.35
C ASN A 91 -12.28 -0.66 9.28
N GLY A 92 -12.90 0.40 8.79
CA GLY A 92 -13.85 1.21 9.57
C GLY A 92 -15.22 0.55 9.73
N SER A 93 -15.75 -0.03 8.66
CA SER A 93 -17.04 -0.75 8.67
C SER A 93 -16.93 -2.24 9.00
N ASN A 94 -15.71 -2.78 9.17
CA ASN A 94 -15.47 -4.19 9.41
C ASN A 94 -16.09 -5.08 8.32
N SER A 95 -15.87 -4.72 7.06
CA SER A 95 -16.55 -5.39 5.94
C SER A 95 -15.60 -5.75 4.79
N VAL A 96 -16.05 -6.72 4.01
CA VAL A 96 -15.44 -7.15 2.75
C VAL A 96 -16.49 -7.00 1.66
N THR A 97 -16.20 -6.16 0.67
CA THR A 97 -17.09 -5.90 -0.45
C THR A 97 -16.57 -6.61 -1.70
N PHE A 98 -17.38 -7.44 -2.31
CA PHE A 98 -17.09 -8.16 -3.53
C PHE A 98 -17.58 -7.34 -4.73
N ILE A 99 -16.69 -7.10 -5.69
CA ILE A 99 -16.91 -6.22 -6.83
C ILE A 99 -16.61 -6.99 -8.12
N ASP A 100 -17.50 -6.90 -9.09
CA ASP A 100 -17.27 -7.42 -10.44
C ASP A 100 -16.30 -6.48 -11.20
N THR A 101 -15.18 -7.01 -11.68
CA THR A 101 -14.12 -6.22 -12.29
C THR A 101 -14.50 -5.65 -13.66
N ALA A 102 -15.35 -6.35 -14.41
CA ALA A 102 -15.77 -5.91 -15.75
C ALA A 102 -16.78 -4.76 -15.70
N THR A 103 -17.66 -4.77 -14.68
CA THR A 103 -18.76 -3.81 -14.57
C THR A 103 -18.63 -2.86 -13.40
N ASN A 104 -17.66 -3.05 -12.51
CA ASN A 104 -17.45 -2.29 -11.26
C ASN A 104 -18.66 -2.35 -10.30
N LYS A 105 -19.55 -3.31 -10.49
CA LYS A 105 -20.75 -3.47 -9.68
C LYS A 105 -20.44 -4.25 -8.39
N VAL A 106 -20.91 -3.73 -7.26
CA VAL A 106 -20.91 -4.47 -5.99
C VAL A 106 -21.80 -5.71 -6.12
N LYS A 107 -21.23 -6.89 -5.88
CA LYS A 107 -21.91 -8.19 -5.91
C LYS A 107 -22.49 -8.58 -4.55
N GLY A 108 -21.77 -8.23 -3.49
CA GLY A 108 -22.19 -8.51 -2.11
C GLY A 108 -21.22 -7.91 -1.10
N THR A 109 -21.64 -7.85 0.14
CA THR A 109 -20.83 -7.36 1.27
C THR A 109 -21.00 -8.30 2.46
N THR A 110 -19.86 -8.67 3.08
CA THR A 110 -19.80 -9.52 4.26
C THR A 110 -19.23 -8.71 5.41
N TYR A 111 -19.90 -8.72 6.55
CA TYR A 111 -19.38 -8.12 7.78
C TYR A 111 -18.64 -9.19 8.58
N ILE A 112 -17.44 -8.87 9.05
CA ILE A 112 -16.54 -9.76 9.78
C ILE A 112 -16.06 -9.12 11.08
N GLY A 113 -15.03 -9.66 11.73
CA GLY A 113 -14.48 -9.11 12.98
C GLY A 113 -13.80 -7.75 12.80
N ARG A 114 -13.26 -7.24 13.89
CA ARG A 114 -12.76 -5.86 14.01
C ARG A 114 -11.53 -5.58 13.17
N SER A 115 -11.55 -4.44 12.48
CA SER A 115 -10.42 -3.88 11.74
C SER A 115 -9.76 -4.91 10.80
N PRO A 116 -10.52 -5.52 9.87
CA PRO A 116 -9.93 -6.36 8.83
C PRO A 116 -8.93 -5.53 8.01
N HIS A 117 -7.92 -6.19 7.43
CA HIS A 117 -6.83 -5.43 6.83
C HIS A 117 -6.59 -5.79 5.36
N GLU A 118 -6.14 -7.01 5.08
CA GLU A 118 -5.85 -7.49 3.73
C GLU A 118 -6.44 -8.88 3.54
N GLY A 119 -6.62 -9.30 2.30
CA GLY A 119 -7.10 -10.64 2.00
C GLY A 119 -7.00 -11.00 0.54
N PHE A 120 -6.92 -12.29 0.25
CA PHE A 120 -6.86 -12.83 -1.09
C PHE A 120 -7.68 -14.12 -1.19
N PHE A 121 -7.87 -14.58 -2.42
CA PHE A 121 -8.53 -15.86 -2.69
C PHE A 121 -7.53 -17.01 -2.63
N THR A 122 -8.01 -18.19 -2.24
CA THR A 122 -7.28 -19.45 -2.45
C THR A 122 -6.94 -19.64 -3.92
N ALA A 123 -5.90 -20.42 -4.22
CA ALA A 123 -5.44 -20.63 -5.60
C ALA A 123 -6.52 -21.22 -6.52
N ASP A 124 -7.48 -21.99 -5.96
CA ASP A 124 -8.62 -22.54 -6.69
C ASP A 124 -9.86 -21.61 -6.72
N GLY A 125 -9.77 -20.45 -6.08
CA GLY A 125 -10.81 -19.43 -6.05
C GLY A 125 -12.05 -19.78 -5.22
N LYS A 126 -12.03 -20.88 -4.46
CA LYS A 126 -13.21 -21.31 -3.71
C LYS A 126 -13.46 -20.56 -2.43
N GLU A 127 -12.44 -19.98 -1.85
CA GLU A 127 -12.52 -19.21 -0.61
C GLU A 127 -11.80 -17.89 -0.76
N ALA A 128 -12.30 -16.84 -0.13
CA ALA A 128 -11.59 -15.60 0.14
C ALA A 128 -11.19 -15.60 1.63
N TRP A 129 -9.90 -15.51 1.89
CA TRP A 129 -9.36 -15.39 3.24
C TRP A 129 -9.02 -13.95 3.54
N VAL A 130 -9.60 -13.39 4.58
CA VAL A 130 -9.39 -12.00 4.99
C VAL A 130 -8.91 -11.96 6.43
N VAL A 131 -7.74 -11.35 6.65
CA VAL A 131 -7.16 -11.23 7.98
C VAL A 131 -7.93 -10.22 8.82
N VAL A 132 -8.26 -10.60 10.06
CA VAL A 132 -8.95 -9.75 11.02
C VAL A 132 -7.92 -9.19 12.01
N ARG A 133 -7.29 -8.09 11.62
CA ARG A 133 -6.14 -7.49 12.31
C ARG A 133 -6.42 -7.07 13.75
N GLY A 134 -7.64 -6.63 14.04
CA GLY A 134 -8.06 -6.27 15.40
C GLY A 134 -8.29 -7.46 16.32
N GLU A 135 -8.08 -8.69 15.82
CA GLU A 135 -8.31 -9.95 16.52
C GLU A 135 -7.19 -10.96 16.24
N ASN A 136 -7.46 -12.25 16.25
CA ASN A 136 -6.45 -13.31 16.11
C ASN A 136 -6.86 -14.40 15.11
N TYR A 137 -7.57 -14.04 14.04
CA TYR A 137 -8.02 -15.03 13.06
C TYR A 137 -8.11 -14.48 11.65
N ILE A 138 -8.21 -15.41 10.69
CA ILE A 138 -8.60 -15.16 9.31
C ILE A 138 -10.07 -15.53 9.17
N SER A 139 -10.87 -14.63 8.61
CA SER A 139 -12.23 -14.92 8.16
C SER A 139 -12.18 -15.63 6.82
N VAL A 140 -12.78 -16.82 6.75
CA VAL A 140 -12.94 -17.60 5.51
C VAL A 140 -14.32 -17.31 4.94
N ILE A 141 -14.38 -16.78 3.72
CA ILE A 141 -15.61 -16.34 3.08
C ILE A 141 -15.82 -17.12 1.78
N ASP A 142 -17.03 -17.63 1.59
CA ASP A 142 -17.45 -18.19 0.31
C ASP A 142 -17.78 -17.05 -0.67
N PRO A 143 -17.05 -16.92 -1.80
CA PRO A 143 -17.23 -15.84 -2.74
C PRO A 143 -18.50 -15.93 -3.60
N ASN A 144 -19.25 -17.01 -3.51
CA ASN A 144 -20.52 -17.18 -4.23
C ASN A 144 -21.71 -16.75 -3.38
N SER A 145 -21.71 -17.10 -2.11
CA SER A 145 -22.76 -16.73 -1.17
C SER A 145 -22.48 -15.45 -0.38
N TYR A 146 -21.22 -14.96 -0.41
CA TYR A 146 -20.74 -13.81 0.36
C TYR A 146 -20.93 -13.99 1.87
N LYS A 147 -20.75 -15.22 2.38
CA LYS A 147 -20.91 -15.52 3.81
C LYS A 147 -19.61 -16.01 4.40
N GLU A 148 -19.33 -15.60 5.63
CA GLU A 148 -18.29 -16.21 6.45
C GLU A 148 -18.68 -17.67 6.71
N THR A 149 -17.83 -18.61 6.30
CA THR A 149 -18.04 -20.06 6.44
C THR A 149 -17.19 -20.69 7.53
N GLY A 150 -16.14 -19.97 7.94
CA GLY A 150 -15.21 -20.45 8.96
C GLY A 150 -14.22 -19.40 9.40
N ARG A 151 -13.42 -19.78 10.40
CA ARG A 151 -12.32 -18.95 10.93
C ARG A 151 -11.09 -19.82 11.14
N ILE A 152 -9.93 -19.28 10.83
CA ILE A 152 -8.63 -19.91 11.03
C ILE A 152 -7.89 -19.09 12.09
N GLU A 153 -7.59 -19.71 13.22
CA GLU A 153 -6.87 -19.04 14.29
C GLU A 153 -5.41 -18.74 13.88
N THR A 154 -4.94 -17.55 14.21
CA THR A 154 -3.59 -17.06 13.90
C THR A 154 -2.95 -16.42 15.12
N THR A 155 -1.69 -16.04 15.01
CA THR A 155 -1.08 -15.09 15.92
C THR A 155 -1.89 -13.78 15.93
N PRO A 156 -2.13 -13.15 17.11
CA PRO A 156 -2.88 -11.90 17.20
C PRO A 156 -2.34 -10.79 16.30
N GLY A 157 -3.26 -10.08 15.65
CA GLY A 157 -2.95 -8.99 14.76
C GLY A 157 -2.46 -9.41 13.35
N PRO A 158 -3.12 -10.39 12.70
CA PRO A 158 -2.74 -10.75 11.32
C PRO A 158 -2.85 -9.54 10.40
N GLY A 159 -1.78 -9.26 9.63
CA GLY A 159 -1.69 -8.06 8.78
C GLY A 159 -2.07 -8.33 7.34
N MET A 160 -1.58 -9.40 6.75
CA MET A 160 -1.85 -9.80 5.37
C MET A 160 -1.72 -11.30 5.24
N VAL A 161 -2.49 -11.89 4.32
CA VAL A 161 -2.37 -13.29 3.90
C VAL A 161 -2.07 -13.35 2.41
N LEU A 162 -1.14 -14.22 2.00
CA LEU A 162 -0.88 -14.50 0.59
C LEU A 162 -0.62 -15.99 0.39
N PHE A 163 -1.19 -16.53 -0.68
CA PHE A 163 -1.12 -17.96 -1.00
C PHE A 163 0.07 -18.28 -1.89
N HIS A 164 0.79 -19.35 -1.55
CA HIS A 164 1.73 -19.95 -2.49
C HIS A 164 0.93 -20.59 -3.65
N PRO A 165 1.35 -20.42 -4.92
CA PRO A 165 0.57 -20.88 -6.07
C PRO A 165 0.41 -22.40 -6.17
N ASN A 166 1.18 -23.18 -5.36
CA ASN A 166 0.96 -24.63 -5.25
C ASN A 166 -0.37 -24.98 -4.54
N GLY A 167 -1.10 -23.97 -3.99
CA GLY A 167 -2.36 -24.14 -3.28
C GLY A 167 -2.27 -24.83 -1.91
N LYS A 168 -1.06 -25.10 -1.41
CA LYS A 168 -0.86 -25.85 -0.16
C LYS A 168 -0.52 -24.98 1.04
N GLN A 169 0.03 -23.79 0.82
CA GLN A 169 0.54 -22.94 1.89
C GLN A 169 0.02 -21.52 1.74
N ALA A 170 -0.34 -20.91 2.85
CA ALA A 170 -0.57 -19.48 2.97
C ALA A 170 0.39 -18.90 4.01
N PHE A 171 0.93 -17.71 3.73
CA PHE A 171 1.81 -16.98 4.63
C PHE A 171 1.07 -15.78 5.18
N VAL A 172 1.12 -15.59 6.50
CA VAL A 172 0.39 -14.54 7.22
C VAL A 172 1.37 -13.76 8.08
N VAL A 173 1.52 -12.48 7.80
CA VAL A 173 2.33 -11.56 8.61
C VAL A 173 1.54 -11.06 9.81
N SER A 174 2.21 -10.70 10.90
CA SER A 174 1.58 -10.13 12.08
C SER A 174 1.96 -8.66 12.27
N SER A 175 0.96 -7.84 12.62
CA SER A 175 1.17 -6.43 12.98
C SER A 175 1.71 -6.26 14.40
N PHE A 176 1.51 -7.24 15.30
CA PHE A 176 1.82 -7.06 16.72
C PHE A 176 2.88 -8.00 17.25
N ASN A 177 3.21 -9.05 16.49
CA ASN A 177 4.16 -10.08 16.94
C ASN A 177 5.24 -10.30 15.89
N PRO A 178 6.50 -10.56 16.27
CA PRO A 178 7.61 -10.79 15.35
C PRO A 178 7.60 -12.22 14.80
N VAL A 179 6.50 -12.61 14.16
CA VAL A 179 6.31 -13.93 13.55
C VAL A 179 5.58 -13.86 12.21
N VAL A 180 5.80 -14.89 11.39
CA VAL A 180 4.97 -15.23 10.24
C VAL A 180 4.30 -16.56 10.54
N ASP A 181 2.98 -16.61 10.41
CA ASP A 181 2.24 -17.86 10.44
C ASP A 181 2.23 -18.46 9.04
N VAL A 182 2.67 -19.70 8.91
CA VAL A 182 2.57 -20.49 7.68
C VAL A 182 1.46 -21.51 7.88
N ILE A 183 0.40 -21.36 7.10
CA ILE A 183 -0.82 -22.17 7.21
C ILE A 183 -0.82 -23.21 6.10
N ASP A 184 -0.98 -24.46 6.47
CA ASP A 184 -1.33 -25.54 5.54
C ASP A 184 -2.79 -25.35 5.13
N VAL A 185 -3.03 -24.99 3.88
CA VAL A 185 -4.36 -24.59 3.38
C VAL A 185 -5.40 -25.71 3.53
N PRO A 186 -5.10 -26.98 3.19
CA PRO A 186 -6.08 -28.06 3.34
C PRO A 186 -6.46 -28.43 4.78
N THR A 187 -5.55 -28.26 5.74
CA THR A 187 -5.74 -28.71 7.13
C THR A 187 -5.88 -27.60 8.13
N HIS A 188 -5.62 -26.36 7.73
CA HIS A 188 -5.57 -25.15 8.57
C HIS A 188 -4.54 -25.22 9.71
N LYS A 189 -3.57 -26.14 9.64
CA LYS A 189 -2.50 -26.21 10.64
C LYS A 189 -1.53 -25.07 10.46
N VAL A 190 -1.16 -24.44 11.57
CA VAL A 190 -0.27 -23.28 11.60
C VAL A 190 1.11 -23.68 12.11
N LYS A 191 2.16 -23.25 11.40
CA LYS A 191 3.56 -23.27 11.81
C LYS A 191 4.08 -21.83 11.86
N GLN A 192 4.88 -21.49 12.86
CA GLN A 192 5.41 -20.15 13.03
C GLN A 192 6.88 -20.05 12.64
N ILE A 193 7.23 -18.93 11.99
CA ILE A 193 8.61 -18.53 11.72
C ILE A 193 8.86 -17.22 12.46
N LYS A 194 9.88 -17.18 13.32
CA LYS A 194 10.30 -15.94 14.00
C LYS A 194 10.98 -15.00 13.01
N VAL A 195 10.67 -13.71 13.10
CA VAL A 195 11.22 -12.65 12.25
C VAL A 195 11.77 -11.51 13.09
N VAL A 196 12.41 -10.52 12.43
CA VAL A 196 13.22 -9.49 13.08
C VAL A 196 12.41 -8.49 13.92
N SER A 197 11.16 -8.24 13.59
CA SER A 197 10.31 -7.23 14.23
C SER A 197 8.83 -7.52 13.98
N PRO A 198 7.91 -7.10 14.86
CA PRO A 198 6.50 -7.00 14.54
C PRO A 198 6.23 -5.88 13.50
N PHE A 199 4.97 -5.56 13.32
CA PHE A 199 4.45 -4.54 12.42
C PHE A 199 4.89 -4.75 10.97
N SER A 200 4.53 -5.94 10.47
CA SER A 200 4.71 -6.30 9.07
C SER A 200 3.40 -6.02 8.32
N PRO A 201 3.34 -4.95 7.51
CA PRO A 201 2.13 -4.61 6.78
C PRO A 201 1.94 -5.47 5.53
N PHE A 202 3.01 -6.01 4.95
CA PHE A 202 2.97 -6.60 3.64
C PHE A 202 3.96 -7.74 3.44
N LEU A 203 3.62 -8.66 2.57
CA LEU A 203 4.50 -9.71 2.05
C LEU A 203 4.26 -9.94 0.55
N GLN A 204 5.28 -10.44 -0.16
CA GLN A 204 5.16 -10.83 -1.57
C GLN A 204 6.13 -11.96 -1.89
N PHE A 205 5.70 -12.89 -2.75
CA PHE A 205 6.57 -13.94 -3.27
C PHE A 205 7.49 -13.43 -4.38
N THR A 206 8.71 -13.94 -4.42
CA THR A 206 9.54 -13.81 -5.62
C THR A 206 8.87 -14.48 -6.81
N PRO A 207 9.12 -14.03 -8.06
CA PRO A 207 8.45 -14.57 -9.26
C PRO A 207 8.74 -16.06 -9.57
N ASP A 208 9.69 -16.67 -8.88
CA ASP A 208 9.97 -18.12 -8.92
C ASP A 208 9.38 -18.86 -7.70
N PHE A 209 8.72 -18.14 -6.80
CA PHE A 209 8.08 -18.61 -5.58
C PHE A 209 9.00 -19.29 -4.55
N LYS A 210 10.30 -19.19 -4.70
CA LYS A 210 11.26 -19.78 -3.78
C LYS A 210 11.47 -18.99 -2.51
N GLU A 211 11.16 -17.71 -2.54
CA GLU A 211 11.21 -16.84 -1.37
C GLU A 211 9.91 -16.05 -1.22
N VAL A 212 9.58 -15.76 0.02
CA VAL A 212 8.64 -14.70 0.37
C VAL A 212 9.40 -13.61 1.11
N TRP A 213 9.21 -12.38 0.67
CA TRP A 213 9.79 -11.20 1.29
C TRP A 213 8.71 -10.45 2.03
N MET A 214 8.99 -10.03 3.26
CA MET A 214 8.05 -9.29 4.09
C MET A 214 8.67 -8.02 4.64
N THR A 215 7.87 -6.98 4.73
CA THR A 215 8.31 -5.67 5.20
C THR A 215 8.16 -5.53 6.72
N HIS A 216 8.99 -4.66 7.32
CA HIS A 216 8.91 -4.27 8.73
C HIS A 216 8.93 -2.74 8.81
N LYS A 217 7.73 -2.17 8.96
CA LYS A 217 7.49 -0.72 8.80
C LYS A 217 8.28 0.12 9.79
N ASP A 218 8.25 -0.24 11.09
CA ASP A 218 8.81 0.58 12.16
C ASP A 218 10.35 0.55 12.23
N VAL A 219 10.96 -0.53 11.75
CA VAL A 219 12.42 -0.71 11.80
C VAL A 219 13.08 -0.54 10.43
N GLY A 220 12.29 -0.32 9.37
CA GLY A 220 12.81 -0.09 8.03
C GLY A 220 13.59 -1.26 7.44
N LYS A 221 13.03 -2.45 7.56
CA LYS A 221 13.69 -3.69 7.11
C LYS A 221 12.76 -4.55 6.26
N VAL A 222 13.38 -5.49 5.55
CA VAL A 222 12.70 -6.58 4.83
C VAL A 222 13.32 -7.90 5.26
N THR A 223 12.51 -8.85 5.73
CA THR A 223 12.94 -10.24 5.99
C THR A 223 12.65 -11.10 4.76
N ARG A 224 13.58 -11.97 4.41
CA ARG A 224 13.49 -12.95 3.33
C ARG A 224 13.35 -14.34 3.92
N ILE A 225 12.37 -15.11 3.49
CA ILE A 225 12.09 -16.47 3.96
C ILE A 225 12.12 -17.43 2.78
N ASP A 226 12.79 -18.55 2.93
CA ASP A 226 12.76 -19.68 2.00
C ASP A 226 11.39 -20.40 2.16
N THR A 227 10.66 -20.54 1.06
CA THR A 227 9.29 -21.08 1.09
C THR A 227 9.23 -22.58 1.25
N GLU A 228 10.31 -23.30 0.90
CA GLU A 228 10.40 -24.75 1.05
C GLU A 228 10.91 -25.14 2.44
N LYS A 229 12.04 -24.53 2.87
CA LYS A 229 12.66 -24.82 4.17
C LYS A 229 11.91 -24.18 5.34
N LEU A 230 11.15 -23.12 5.08
CA LEU A 230 10.47 -22.30 6.07
C LEU A 230 11.45 -21.68 7.08
N GLU A 231 12.53 -21.12 6.56
CA GLU A 231 13.62 -20.51 7.35
C GLU A 231 13.93 -19.10 6.82
N VAL A 232 14.36 -18.22 7.73
CA VAL A 232 14.84 -16.89 7.36
C VAL A 232 16.16 -17.00 6.62
N LYS A 233 16.22 -16.53 5.38
CA LYS A 233 17.43 -16.46 4.56
C LYS A 233 18.27 -15.21 4.83
N GLY A 234 17.65 -14.13 5.24
CA GLY A 234 18.34 -12.88 5.49
C GLY A 234 17.40 -11.71 5.74
N VAL A 235 17.98 -10.59 6.13
CA VAL A 235 17.29 -9.33 6.41
C VAL A 235 18.01 -8.21 5.69
N LEU A 236 17.25 -7.31 5.05
CA LEU A 236 17.74 -6.13 4.35
C LEU A 236 17.38 -4.87 5.13
N ASP A 237 18.29 -3.90 5.14
CA ASP A 237 17.99 -2.54 5.54
C ASP A 237 17.40 -1.78 4.35
N THR A 238 16.23 -1.21 4.50
CA THR A 238 15.50 -0.54 3.42
C THR A 238 15.30 0.93 3.70
N GLY A 239 14.95 1.30 4.91
CA GLY A 239 14.71 2.67 5.30
C GLY A 239 13.39 2.83 6.05
N PHE A 240 13.24 4.01 6.59
CA PHE A 240 12.18 4.31 7.53
C PHE A 240 10.79 4.32 6.88
N ILE A 241 9.81 3.70 7.53
CA ILE A 241 8.48 3.42 6.98
C ILE A 241 8.58 2.58 5.69
N THR A 242 9.16 1.39 5.81
CA THR A 242 9.08 0.40 4.75
C THR A 242 7.67 -0.19 4.73
N ASN A 243 6.90 0.14 3.69
CA ASN A 243 5.50 -0.27 3.58
C ASN A 243 5.34 -1.59 2.81
N HIS A 244 5.33 -1.52 1.49
CA HIS A 244 5.07 -2.68 0.61
C HIS A 244 6.24 -2.94 -0.31
N LEU A 245 6.19 -4.06 -1.03
CA LEU A 245 7.17 -4.40 -2.05
C LEU A 245 6.53 -5.15 -3.22
N ALA A 246 7.15 -5.04 -4.39
CA ALA A 246 6.75 -5.78 -5.59
C ALA A 246 8.00 -6.25 -6.35
N PHE A 247 7.85 -7.27 -7.17
CA PHE A 247 8.93 -7.81 -7.99
C PHE A 247 8.67 -7.58 -9.47
N ALA A 248 9.71 -7.22 -10.22
CA ALA A 248 9.68 -7.13 -11.67
C ALA A 248 10.77 -8.01 -12.29
N LYS A 249 10.41 -8.75 -13.34
CA LYS A 249 11.36 -9.50 -14.18
C LYS A 249 11.89 -8.55 -15.25
N THR A 250 13.18 -8.27 -15.21
CA THR A 250 13.85 -7.41 -16.21
C THR A 250 14.86 -8.21 -17.02
N ALA A 251 15.39 -7.64 -18.08
CA ALA A 251 16.45 -8.27 -18.86
C ALA A 251 17.71 -8.56 -18.02
N GLY A 252 17.96 -7.77 -16.97
CA GLY A 252 19.07 -7.92 -16.03
C GLY A 252 18.81 -8.86 -14.85
N GLY A 253 17.63 -9.50 -14.78
CA GLY A 253 17.21 -10.37 -13.68
C GLY A 253 15.99 -9.83 -12.94
N THR A 254 15.63 -10.48 -11.85
CA THR A 254 14.53 -10.06 -11.00
C THR A 254 14.97 -8.93 -10.08
N LEU A 255 14.16 -7.88 -10.00
CA LEU A 255 14.33 -6.74 -9.10
C LEU A 255 13.19 -6.66 -8.09
N ALA A 256 13.50 -6.23 -6.88
CA ALA A 256 12.54 -5.92 -5.83
C ALA A 256 12.40 -4.40 -5.68
N TYR A 257 11.19 -3.89 -5.83
CA TYR A 257 10.82 -2.50 -5.63
C TYR A 257 10.16 -2.35 -4.27
N VAL A 258 10.74 -1.57 -3.38
CA VAL A 258 10.32 -1.44 -1.98
C VAL A 258 9.91 0.00 -1.71
N THR A 259 8.68 0.23 -1.27
CA THR A 259 8.23 1.58 -0.89
C THR A 259 8.77 1.96 0.49
N VAL A 260 9.45 3.11 0.55
CA VAL A 260 10.04 3.68 1.76
C VAL A 260 9.39 5.04 2.04
N GLY A 261 8.29 5.00 2.78
CA GLY A 261 7.42 6.15 3.02
C GLY A 261 8.13 7.33 3.68
N GLY A 262 9.02 7.06 4.63
CA GLY A 262 9.76 8.10 5.34
C GLY A 262 10.83 8.82 4.50
N GLU A 263 11.09 8.34 3.28
CA GLU A 263 12.03 8.94 2.34
C GLU A 263 11.35 9.44 1.07
N ASN A 264 10.03 9.25 0.92
CA ASN A 264 9.29 9.50 -0.32
C ASN A 264 9.98 8.84 -1.52
N ALA A 265 10.36 7.59 -1.36
CA ALA A 265 11.17 6.87 -2.33
C ALA A 265 10.69 5.43 -2.53
N VAL A 266 11.02 4.90 -3.70
CA VAL A 266 11.04 3.46 -3.98
C VAL A 266 12.49 3.03 -4.12
N LYS A 267 12.95 2.10 -3.29
CA LYS A 267 14.28 1.51 -3.37
C LYS A 267 14.25 0.22 -4.18
N VAL A 268 15.21 0.06 -5.07
CA VAL A 268 15.29 -1.08 -5.99
C VAL A 268 16.47 -1.95 -5.61
N PHE A 269 16.19 -3.21 -5.33
CA PHE A 269 17.22 -4.20 -4.93
C PHE A 269 17.29 -5.34 -5.95
N THR A 270 18.48 -5.92 -6.12
CA THR A 270 18.62 -7.19 -6.83
C THR A 270 18.02 -8.33 -6.01
N VAL A 271 17.51 -9.36 -6.70
CA VAL A 271 17.01 -10.59 -6.06
C VAL A 271 18.07 -11.67 -6.21
N GLU A 272 19.07 -11.62 -5.32
CA GLU A 272 20.22 -12.51 -5.26
C GLU A 272 20.39 -13.06 -3.83
N ASN A 273 21.35 -13.95 -3.60
CA ASN A 273 21.67 -14.41 -2.24
C ASN A 273 22.00 -13.25 -1.30
N THR A 274 22.75 -12.27 -1.80
CA THR A 274 23.05 -11.01 -1.10
C THR A 274 22.50 -9.85 -1.94
N PRO A 275 21.26 -9.41 -1.70
CA PRO A 275 20.64 -8.33 -2.46
C PRO A 275 21.42 -7.02 -2.34
N LYS A 276 21.49 -6.28 -3.44
CA LYS A 276 22.18 -4.99 -3.53
C LYS A 276 21.18 -3.90 -3.88
N LEU A 277 21.28 -2.76 -3.21
CA LEU A 277 20.55 -1.55 -3.61
C LEU A 277 21.18 -1.02 -4.91
N ILE A 278 20.38 -0.92 -5.98
CA ILE A 278 20.84 -0.47 -7.30
C ILE A 278 20.24 0.87 -7.72
N ALA A 279 19.09 1.25 -7.14
CA ALA A 279 18.47 2.54 -7.42
C ALA A 279 17.62 3.01 -6.23
N THR A 280 17.51 4.33 -6.10
CA THR A 280 16.54 5.01 -5.24
C THR A 280 15.78 6.00 -6.09
N ILE A 281 14.48 5.74 -6.26
CA ILE A 281 13.58 6.49 -7.14
C ILE A 281 12.78 7.46 -6.27
N SER A 282 12.92 8.77 -6.47
CA SER A 282 12.05 9.75 -5.82
C SER A 282 10.64 9.64 -6.37
N VAL A 283 9.66 9.53 -5.49
CA VAL A 283 8.23 9.47 -5.78
C VAL A 283 7.47 10.52 -4.97
N GLY A 284 6.15 10.56 -5.10
CA GLY A 284 5.33 11.46 -4.30
C GLY A 284 5.26 11.08 -2.82
N ALA A 285 4.44 11.84 -2.07
CA ALA A 285 4.41 11.80 -0.61
C ALA A 285 3.86 10.48 -0.06
N LEU A 286 4.63 9.86 0.83
CA LEU A 286 4.33 8.63 1.56
C LEU A 286 3.93 7.45 0.63
N PRO A 287 4.85 6.91 -0.18
CA PRO A 287 4.57 5.72 -0.98
C PRO A 287 4.18 4.55 -0.08
N HIS A 288 3.06 3.87 -0.41
CA HIS A 288 2.50 2.77 0.37
C HIS A 288 2.29 1.52 -0.48
N GLY A 289 1.08 1.32 -1.02
CA GLY A 289 0.77 0.17 -1.88
C GLY A 289 1.58 0.16 -3.16
N ILE A 290 2.04 -1.00 -3.59
CA ILE A 290 2.84 -1.15 -4.81
C ILE A 290 2.48 -2.46 -5.51
N TRP A 291 2.40 -2.44 -6.84
CA TRP A 291 2.20 -3.63 -7.64
C TRP A 291 2.84 -3.49 -9.02
N THR A 292 3.26 -4.61 -9.58
CA THR A 292 3.91 -4.66 -10.89
C THR A 292 2.91 -5.12 -11.95
N SER A 293 2.98 -4.58 -13.17
CA SER A 293 2.27 -5.13 -14.32
C SER A 293 2.76 -6.55 -14.63
N ASP A 294 1.90 -7.40 -15.20
CA ASP A 294 2.23 -8.80 -15.50
C ASP A 294 3.45 -8.94 -16.42
N ASP A 295 3.62 -7.98 -17.35
CA ASP A 295 4.78 -7.90 -18.23
C ASP A 295 6.04 -7.36 -17.55
N SER A 296 5.93 -6.94 -16.29
CA SER A 296 6.99 -6.31 -15.51
C SER A 296 7.54 -4.99 -16.08
N SER A 297 6.88 -4.36 -17.06
CA SER A 297 7.34 -3.09 -17.65
C SER A 297 7.01 -1.86 -16.79
N ARG A 298 6.04 -1.99 -15.89
CA ARG A 298 5.54 -0.91 -15.04
C ARG A 298 5.45 -1.35 -13.58
N VAL A 299 5.74 -0.41 -12.68
CA VAL A 299 5.45 -0.53 -11.25
C VAL A 299 4.55 0.63 -10.86
N PHE A 300 3.39 0.31 -10.28
CA PHE A 300 2.41 1.28 -9.81
C PHE A 300 2.56 1.48 -8.31
N VAL A 301 2.63 2.72 -7.86
CA VAL A 301 2.94 3.09 -6.47
C VAL A 301 1.87 4.04 -5.95
N GLY A 302 1.07 3.60 -4.99
CA GLY A 302 0.10 4.42 -4.29
C GLY A 302 0.81 5.41 -3.35
N LEU A 303 0.41 6.66 -3.42
CA LEU A 303 0.96 7.75 -2.61
C LEU A 303 -0.06 8.14 -1.55
N GLU A 304 0.07 7.58 -0.36
CA GLU A 304 -0.91 7.75 0.74
C GLU A 304 -1.18 9.23 1.06
N ASN A 305 -0.14 10.06 1.12
CA ASN A 305 -0.27 11.49 1.37
C ASN A 305 -0.31 12.33 0.08
N GLY A 306 -0.17 11.69 -1.08
CA GLY A 306 -0.19 12.35 -2.37
C GLY A 306 -1.54 12.28 -3.08
N ASP A 307 -2.47 11.44 -2.61
CA ASP A 307 -3.76 11.14 -3.23
C ASP A 307 -3.60 10.83 -4.74
N ALA A 308 -2.56 10.07 -5.06
CA ALA A 308 -2.15 9.76 -6.43
C ALA A 308 -1.48 8.39 -6.54
N VAL A 309 -1.28 7.94 -7.77
CA VAL A 309 -0.44 6.79 -8.12
C VAL A 309 0.70 7.28 -9.00
N ASP A 310 1.95 7.00 -8.62
CA ASP A 310 3.10 7.14 -9.50
C ASP A 310 3.30 5.86 -10.30
N VAL A 311 3.59 6.00 -11.59
CA VAL A 311 3.90 4.90 -12.49
C VAL A 311 5.40 4.95 -12.79
N ILE A 312 6.11 3.90 -12.45
CA ILE A 312 7.55 3.76 -12.67
C ILE A 312 7.77 2.87 -13.91
N ASP A 313 8.61 3.32 -14.82
CA ASP A 313 9.14 2.52 -15.93
C ASP A 313 10.32 1.68 -15.41
N THR A 314 10.23 0.35 -15.52
CA THR A 314 11.23 -0.57 -14.96
C THR A 314 12.52 -0.62 -15.76
N ALA A 315 12.49 -0.25 -17.04
CA ALA A 315 13.69 -0.21 -17.89
C ALA A 315 14.60 0.98 -17.53
N THR A 316 14.00 2.09 -17.09
CA THR A 316 14.72 3.32 -16.76
C THR A 316 14.79 3.63 -15.27
N ASN A 317 13.98 2.95 -14.44
CA ASN A 317 13.79 3.26 -13.02
C ASN A 317 13.40 4.72 -12.77
N LYS A 318 12.49 5.26 -13.60
CA LYS A 318 12.00 6.65 -13.49
C LYS A 318 10.48 6.67 -13.42
N VAL A 319 9.95 7.64 -12.67
CA VAL A 319 8.53 7.97 -12.72
C VAL A 319 8.21 8.53 -14.10
N MET A 320 7.26 7.90 -14.79
CA MET A 320 6.83 8.30 -16.13
C MET A 320 5.46 8.97 -16.15
N ALA A 321 4.63 8.74 -15.13
CA ALA A 321 3.31 9.33 -14.99
C ALA A 321 2.90 9.43 -13.53
N ARG A 322 2.02 10.39 -13.22
CA ARG A 322 1.30 10.51 -11.95
C ARG A 322 -0.19 10.60 -12.23
N VAL A 323 -0.98 9.74 -11.60
CA VAL A 323 -2.43 9.63 -11.79
C VAL A 323 -3.11 10.03 -10.48
N PRO A 324 -3.85 11.16 -10.43
CA PRO A 324 -4.65 11.52 -9.26
C PRO A 324 -5.74 10.47 -9.00
N VAL A 325 -5.89 10.05 -7.72
CA VAL A 325 -6.88 9.05 -7.28
C VAL A 325 -7.68 9.57 -6.08
N GLY A 326 -8.40 8.70 -5.39
CA GLY A 326 -9.08 9.05 -4.15
C GLY A 326 -8.11 9.34 -3.01
N GLN A 327 -8.66 9.71 -1.86
CA GLN A 327 -7.85 10.19 -0.73
C GLN A 327 -7.25 9.05 0.08
N ALA A 328 -5.95 9.17 0.37
CA ALA A 328 -5.15 8.23 1.14
C ALA A 328 -5.18 6.80 0.56
N PRO A 329 -4.65 6.58 -0.67
CA PRO A 329 -4.57 5.23 -1.24
C PRO A 329 -3.63 4.36 -0.41
N GLN A 330 -4.17 3.28 0.18
CA GLN A 330 -3.45 2.33 1.05
C GLN A 330 -2.97 1.12 0.24
N ALA A 331 -3.88 0.20 -0.08
CA ALA A 331 -3.57 -0.92 -0.96
C ALA A 331 -3.65 -0.52 -2.44
N LEU A 332 -2.88 -1.23 -3.25
CA LEU A 332 -2.91 -1.14 -4.70
C LEU A 332 -2.72 -2.54 -5.28
N VAL A 333 -3.52 -2.90 -6.28
CA VAL A 333 -3.37 -4.14 -7.04
C VAL A 333 -3.45 -3.89 -8.54
N TYR A 334 -2.69 -4.66 -9.31
CA TYR A 334 -2.81 -4.76 -10.77
C TYR A 334 -3.56 -6.06 -11.10
N VAL A 335 -4.61 -5.95 -11.89
CA VAL A 335 -5.44 -7.07 -12.30
C VAL A 335 -5.45 -7.15 -13.83
N SER A 336 -4.72 -8.11 -14.37
CA SER A 336 -4.65 -8.31 -15.81
C SER A 336 -5.96 -8.87 -16.34
N LYS A 337 -6.33 -8.46 -17.55
CA LYS A 337 -7.57 -8.90 -18.24
C LYS A 337 -8.82 -8.79 -17.35
N ALA A 338 -8.86 -7.81 -16.46
CA ALA A 338 -9.99 -7.54 -15.57
C ALA A 338 -11.29 -7.27 -16.35
N VAL A 339 -11.17 -6.67 -17.56
CA VAL A 339 -12.29 -6.28 -18.42
C VAL A 339 -12.14 -6.99 -19.76
N PRO A 340 -12.77 -8.18 -19.93
CA PRO A 340 -12.64 -8.96 -21.16
C PRO A 340 -13.39 -8.39 -22.36
N ALA A 341 -14.31 -7.45 -22.12
CA ALA A 341 -15.09 -6.78 -23.18
C ALA A 341 -15.59 -5.41 -22.69
N GLY A 342 -15.72 -4.47 -23.62
CA GLY A 342 -16.15 -3.10 -23.32
C GLY A 342 -15.00 -2.22 -22.80
N ASP A 343 -15.35 -1.07 -22.28
CA ASP A 343 -14.39 -0.08 -21.74
C ASP A 343 -14.17 -0.18 -20.22
N GLY A 344 -15.00 -0.97 -19.52
CA GLY A 344 -14.94 -1.17 -18.09
C GLY A 344 -15.22 0.08 -17.26
N THR A 345 -16.01 1.03 -17.78
CA THR A 345 -16.35 2.29 -17.09
C THR A 345 -17.74 2.27 -16.43
N ALA A 346 -18.51 1.20 -16.64
CA ALA A 346 -19.84 1.08 -16.05
C ALA A 346 -19.78 1.20 -14.51
N ASN A 347 -20.76 1.89 -13.93
CA ASN A 347 -20.90 2.13 -12.49
C ASN A 347 -19.76 2.93 -11.83
N LEU A 348 -18.86 3.54 -12.59
CA LEU A 348 -17.88 4.47 -12.07
C LEU A 348 -18.49 5.86 -11.88
N VAL A 349 -18.01 6.55 -10.83
CA VAL A 349 -18.31 7.97 -10.61
C VAL A 349 -17.02 8.79 -10.79
N PRO A 350 -17.12 10.07 -11.17
CA PRO A 350 -15.94 10.94 -11.25
C PRO A 350 -15.27 11.13 -9.90
N ARG A 351 -13.96 11.35 -9.90
CA ARG A 351 -13.21 11.83 -8.73
C ARG A 351 -13.66 13.25 -8.39
N THR A 352 -13.96 13.49 -7.12
CA THR A 352 -14.45 14.80 -6.64
C THR A 352 -13.58 15.42 -5.54
N ASN A 353 -12.59 14.69 -5.02
CA ASN A 353 -11.71 15.21 -3.98
C ASN A 353 -10.70 16.23 -4.54
N HIS A 354 -10.35 17.22 -3.71
CA HIS A 354 -9.25 18.15 -3.96
C HIS A 354 -7.91 17.50 -3.62
N ASP A 355 -6.85 18.02 -4.20
CA ASP A 355 -5.50 17.55 -3.90
C ASP A 355 -5.11 17.91 -2.46
N PRO A 356 -4.35 17.05 -1.77
CA PRO A 356 -3.93 17.29 -0.39
C PRO A 356 -2.82 18.35 -0.33
N ILE A 357 -2.71 18.99 0.83
CA ILE A 357 -1.62 19.91 1.15
C ILE A 357 -0.60 19.12 1.97
N ASN A 358 0.59 18.90 1.41
CA ASN A 358 1.69 18.21 2.07
C ASN A 358 2.71 19.19 2.62
N ILE A 359 3.06 19.04 3.90
CA ILE A 359 3.98 19.90 4.62
C ILE A 359 5.08 19.03 5.25
N ALA A 360 6.29 19.16 4.77
CA ALA A 360 7.44 18.56 5.41
C ALA A 360 7.81 19.33 6.69
N LEU A 361 8.11 18.59 7.75
CA LEU A 361 8.61 19.14 9.00
C LEU A 361 10.12 18.96 9.08
N LYS A 362 10.82 20.01 9.50
CA LYS A 362 12.27 20.00 9.72
C LYS A 362 12.58 20.10 11.20
N PRO A 363 13.61 19.42 11.69
CA PRO A 363 14.04 19.55 13.06
C PRO A 363 14.67 20.93 13.30
N THR A 364 14.44 21.49 14.47
CA THR A 364 15.17 22.68 14.98
C THR A 364 16.54 22.29 15.50
N ALA A 365 16.67 21.05 16.01
CA ALA A 365 17.91 20.41 16.39
C ALA A 365 17.79 18.89 16.25
N GLY A 366 18.92 18.21 16.03
CA GLY A 366 18.96 16.77 15.89
C GLY A 366 18.49 16.26 14.51
N ASP A 367 17.95 15.04 14.48
CA ASP A 367 17.60 14.32 13.25
C ASP A 367 16.11 13.90 13.17
N ALA A 368 15.29 14.45 14.06
CA ALA A 368 13.84 14.24 14.04
C ALA A 368 13.25 14.61 12.68
N LYS A 369 12.20 13.92 12.28
CA LYS A 369 11.50 14.13 11.01
C LYS A 369 10.00 14.10 11.21
N GLY A 370 9.28 14.71 10.32
CA GLY A 370 7.83 14.62 10.29
C GLY A 370 7.25 15.20 9.03
N PHE A 371 6.00 14.91 8.82
CA PHE A 371 5.18 15.55 7.79
C PHE A 371 3.73 15.62 8.25
N VAL A 372 3.04 16.57 7.68
CA VAL A 372 1.61 16.81 7.87
C VAL A 372 0.95 16.79 6.51
N VAL A 373 -0.17 16.09 6.40
CA VAL A 373 -1.05 16.20 5.25
C VAL A 373 -2.39 16.77 5.70
N ALA A 374 -2.84 17.82 5.03
CA ALA A 374 -4.15 18.42 5.27
C ALA A 374 -5.07 18.14 4.08
N ARG A 375 -6.30 17.69 4.37
CA ARG A 375 -7.33 17.38 3.39
C ARG A 375 -8.62 18.07 3.71
N ASN A 376 -9.27 18.59 2.68
CA ASN A 376 -10.65 19.03 2.79
C ASN A 376 -11.57 17.80 2.61
N LEU A 377 -12.44 17.55 3.57
CA LEU A 377 -13.41 16.46 3.57
C LEU A 377 -14.85 16.97 3.37
N GLY A 378 -15.01 18.13 2.79
CA GLY A 378 -16.32 18.78 2.56
C GLY A 378 -16.72 19.71 3.71
N VAL A 379 -17.46 19.22 4.69
CA VAL A 379 -17.93 20.03 5.85
C VAL A 379 -16.79 20.25 6.85
N VAL A 380 -15.88 19.30 6.95
CA VAL A 380 -14.73 19.33 7.85
C VAL A 380 -13.44 19.16 7.08
N ASP A 381 -12.33 19.44 7.76
CA ASP A 381 -10.97 19.17 7.28
C ASP A 381 -10.31 18.11 8.17
N SER A 382 -9.33 17.41 7.63
CA SER A 382 -8.44 16.54 8.40
C SER A 382 -7.00 17.03 8.32
N ILE A 383 -6.27 16.86 9.43
CA ILE A 383 -4.82 16.97 9.48
C ILE A 383 -4.29 15.63 9.95
N GLU A 384 -3.52 14.94 9.12
CA GLU A 384 -2.81 13.72 9.46
C GLU A 384 -1.35 14.07 9.71
N VAL A 385 -0.81 13.60 10.84
CA VAL A 385 0.54 13.92 11.30
C VAL A 385 1.32 12.64 11.45
N SER A 386 2.54 12.63 10.91
CA SER A 386 3.51 11.55 11.09
C SER A 386 4.82 12.12 11.60
N LEU A 387 5.25 11.65 12.77
CA LEU A 387 6.44 12.12 13.48
C LEU A 387 7.39 10.96 13.75
N PHE A 388 8.70 11.19 13.59
CA PHE A 388 9.70 10.15 13.62
C PHE A 388 10.98 10.59 14.29
N LYS A 389 11.74 9.61 14.83
CA LYS A 389 13.02 9.84 15.49
C LYS A 389 12.92 10.85 16.64
N LEU A 390 11.80 10.83 17.33
CA LEU A 390 11.54 11.57 18.53
C LEU A 390 11.91 10.75 19.78
N LYS A 391 11.85 11.36 20.96
CA LYS A 391 12.02 10.61 22.20
C LYS A 391 10.92 9.57 22.36
N PRO A 392 11.24 8.30 22.68
CA PRO A 392 10.24 7.29 22.94
C PRO A 392 9.31 7.64 24.10
N GLN A 393 8.06 7.14 24.04
CA GLN A 393 7.05 7.26 25.10
C GLN A 393 6.87 8.69 25.63
N THR A 394 6.96 9.67 24.71
CA THR A 394 6.92 11.09 25.04
C THR A 394 5.73 11.74 24.33
N VAL A 395 5.04 12.62 25.02
CA VAL A 395 3.92 13.39 24.44
C VAL A 395 4.45 14.54 23.59
N TYR A 396 3.86 14.74 22.43
CA TYR A 396 4.12 15.87 21.55
C TYR A 396 2.80 16.53 21.17
N SER A 397 2.81 17.88 21.13
CA SER A 397 1.68 18.71 20.75
C SER A 397 1.98 19.38 19.43
N VAL A 398 1.00 19.36 18.52
CA VAL A 398 1.08 19.93 17.17
C VAL A 398 0.21 21.18 17.11
N TYR A 399 0.79 22.28 16.68
CA TYR A 399 0.12 23.58 16.55
C TYR A 399 0.12 24.02 15.08
N VAL A 400 -0.95 24.63 14.68
CA VAL A 400 -0.96 25.50 13.49
C VAL A 400 -0.47 26.88 13.93
N ALA A 401 0.40 27.50 13.15
CA ALA A 401 0.96 28.83 13.46
C ALA A 401 -0.15 29.83 13.78
N ASN A 402 0.10 30.66 14.79
CA ASN A 402 -0.82 31.66 15.34
C ASN A 402 -2.05 31.12 16.11
N GLN A 403 -2.10 29.82 16.40
CA GLN A 403 -3.13 29.25 17.28
C GLN A 403 -2.56 28.98 18.68
N SER A 404 -3.34 29.33 19.70
CA SER A 404 -2.94 29.14 21.11
C SER A 404 -3.15 27.71 21.60
N SER A 405 -3.98 26.93 20.93
CA SER A 405 -4.28 25.55 21.28
C SER A 405 -3.72 24.58 20.26
N PRO A 406 -3.24 23.41 20.68
CA PRO A 406 -2.77 22.39 19.76
C PRO A 406 -3.95 21.81 18.98
N VAL A 407 -3.72 21.52 17.69
CA VAL A 407 -4.70 20.81 16.86
C VAL A 407 -4.68 19.31 17.13
N ALA A 408 -3.55 18.80 17.64
CA ALA A 408 -3.42 17.39 17.98
C ALA A 408 -2.35 17.18 19.07
N ARG A 409 -2.47 16.08 19.82
CA ARG A 409 -1.47 15.57 20.75
C ARG A 409 -1.27 14.09 20.53
N PHE A 410 -0.01 13.65 20.51
CA PHE A 410 0.36 12.27 20.28
C PHE A 410 1.42 11.83 21.28
N MET A 411 1.37 10.55 21.69
CA MET A 411 2.46 9.91 22.40
C MET A 411 3.23 9.05 21.43
N THR A 412 4.54 9.20 21.41
CA THR A 412 5.43 8.35 20.61
C THR A 412 5.46 6.92 21.17
N ASN A 413 5.58 5.95 20.29
CA ASN A 413 5.82 4.55 20.66
C ASN A 413 7.26 4.35 21.17
N ALA A 414 7.63 3.10 21.49
CA ALA A 414 8.97 2.74 21.95
C ALA A 414 10.09 3.02 20.93
N MET A 415 9.75 3.27 19.67
CA MET A 415 10.69 3.61 18.58
C MET A 415 10.77 5.12 18.31
N GLY A 416 10.09 5.96 19.09
CA GLY A 416 10.05 7.38 18.87
C GLY A 416 9.19 7.81 17.68
N VAL A 417 8.16 7.04 17.35
CA VAL A 417 7.23 7.29 16.24
C VAL A 417 5.85 7.66 16.78
N ALA A 418 5.22 8.66 16.19
CA ALA A 418 3.82 8.98 16.42
C ALA A 418 3.10 9.25 15.10
N ASN A 419 1.92 8.67 14.95
CA ASN A 419 1.01 8.94 13.84
C ASN A 419 -0.38 9.21 14.40
N GLY A 420 -1.08 10.13 13.80
CA GLY A 420 -2.44 10.41 14.20
C GLY A 420 -3.13 11.45 13.34
N THR A 421 -4.42 11.56 13.55
CA THR A 421 -5.30 12.43 12.76
C THR A 421 -6.08 13.33 13.70
N ALA A 422 -6.16 14.61 13.35
CA ALA A 422 -7.13 15.54 13.92
C ALA A 422 -8.19 15.89 12.86
N ILE A 423 -9.44 15.84 13.26
CA ILE A 423 -10.59 16.15 12.39
C ILE A 423 -11.42 17.25 13.08
N GLY A 424 -11.87 18.21 12.29
CA GLY A 424 -12.73 19.27 12.82
C GLY A 424 -12.95 20.39 11.81
N PRO A 425 -13.58 21.49 12.23
CA PRO A 425 -13.73 22.67 11.41
C PRO A 425 -12.38 23.42 11.32
N LEU A 426 -11.43 22.83 10.63
CA LEU A 426 -10.05 23.32 10.51
C LEU A 426 -9.81 24.20 9.26
N ARG A 427 -10.89 24.62 8.58
CA ARG A 427 -10.80 25.37 7.29
C ARG A 427 -9.88 26.58 7.35
N GLU A 428 -9.95 27.33 8.44
CA GLU A 428 -9.07 28.46 8.61
C GLU A 428 -7.59 28.02 8.70
N ALA A 429 -7.33 26.94 9.43
CA ALA A 429 -6.00 26.34 9.51
C ALA A 429 -5.53 25.83 8.13
N VAL A 430 -6.39 25.09 7.42
CA VAL A 430 -6.08 24.59 6.07
C VAL A 430 -5.92 25.72 5.07
N ASN A 431 -6.78 26.75 5.12
CA ASN A 431 -6.66 27.93 4.27
C ASN A 431 -5.37 28.71 4.55
N THR A 432 -4.96 28.81 5.81
CA THR A 432 -3.69 29.42 6.19
C THR A 432 -2.51 28.61 5.65
N LEU A 433 -2.61 27.28 5.68
CA LEU A 433 -1.63 26.37 5.08
C LEU A 433 -1.54 26.53 3.56
N SER A 434 -2.64 26.80 2.89
CA SER A 434 -2.70 26.96 1.43
C SER A 434 -2.20 28.31 0.93
N LYS A 435 -2.22 29.37 1.78
CA LYS A 435 -1.76 30.71 1.43
C LYS A 435 -0.30 30.91 1.87
N ALA A 436 0.62 30.71 0.96
CA ALA A 436 2.07 30.80 1.19
C ALA A 436 2.58 32.14 1.74
N GLU A 437 1.75 33.19 1.73
CA GLU A 437 2.14 34.56 2.05
C GLU A 437 2.02 34.95 3.53
N VAL A 438 1.37 34.12 4.38
CA VAL A 438 0.94 34.57 5.71
C VAL A 438 1.92 34.22 6.84
N SER A 439 2.71 33.17 6.73
CA SER A 439 3.77 32.85 7.72
C SER A 439 4.78 31.86 7.13
N PRO A 440 6.08 32.06 7.36
CA PRO A 440 7.11 31.12 6.96
C PRO A 440 7.03 29.78 7.73
N VAL A 441 6.46 29.78 8.94
CA VAL A 441 6.25 28.60 9.76
C VAL A 441 4.76 28.38 9.95
N ARG A 442 4.26 27.23 9.47
CA ARG A 442 2.84 26.90 9.48
C ARG A 442 2.45 25.87 10.53
N ILE A 443 3.36 24.94 10.79
CA ILE A 443 3.20 23.87 11.78
C ILE A 443 4.38 23.93 12.74
N VAL A 444 4.06 23.80 14.02
CA VAL A 444 5.03 23.74 15.13
C VAL A 444 4.74 22.49 15.96
N VAL A 445 5.78 21.70 16.22
CA VAL A 445 5.68 20.53 17.10
C VAL A 445 6.48 20.78 18.37
N MET A 446 5.80 20.71 19.50
CA MET A 446 6.36 20.93 20.83
C MET A 446 6.46 19.63 21.59
N GLU A 447 7.51 19.45 22.40
CA GLU A 447 7.56 18.37 23.38
C GLU A 447 6.64 18.73 24.57
N GLY A 448 5.83 17.77 25.02
CA GLY A 448 4.88 17.94 26.11
C GLY A 448 3.64 18.75 25.73
N GLU A 449 3.12 19.49 26.71
CA GLU A 449 1.88 20.27 26.58
C GLU A 449 2.12 21.78 26.56
N ALA A 450 3.38 22.20 26.39
CA ALA A 450 3.75 23.61 26.37
C ALA A 450 3.07 24.35 25.20
N ALA A 451 2.78 25.61 25.39
CA ALA A 451 2.29 26.48 24.31
C ALA A 451 3.30 26.57 23.17
N ALA A 452 2.82 26.88 21.96
CA ALA A 452 3.67 27.01 20.79
C ALA A 452 4.76 28.06 21.01
N ASP A 453 6.01 27.65 20.88
CA ASP A 453 7.20 28.48 21.03
C ASP A 453 8.24 28.03 19.99
N LEU A 454 8.51 28.89 19.02
CA LEU A 454 9.42 28.57 17.93
C LEU A 454 10.86 28.29 18.39
N GLU A 455 11.31 28.92 19.49
CA GLU A 455 12.65 28.69 20.02
C GLU A 455 12.80 27.35 20.73
N LYS A 456 11.69 26.80 21.23
CA LYS A 456 11.62 25.51 21.92
C LYS A 456 11.00 24.40 21.08
N ALA A 457 10.60 24.72 19.86
CA ALA A 457 9.99 23.74 18.95
C ALA A 457 10.98 22.61 18.64
N VAL A 458 10.45 21.39 18.53
CA VAL A 458 11.24 20.21 18.13
C VAL A 458 11.25 20.07 16.61
N LEU A 459 10.10 20.31 15.98
CA LEU A 459 9.93 20.30 14.52
C LEU A 459 9.14 21.53 14.10
N VAL A 460 9.46 22.06 12.93
CA VAL A 460 8.74 23.17 12.31
C VAL A 460 8.54 22.89 10.81
N SER A 461 7.47 23.40 10.24
CA SER A 461 7.31 23.38 8.78
C SER A 461 8.37 24.24 8.13
N ALA A 462 8.89 23.79 6.99
CA ALA A 462 9.71 24.66 6.14
C ALA A 462 8.88 25.85 5.67
N PRO A 463 9.54 27.02 5.50
CA PRO A 463 8.90 28.18 4.89
C PRO A 463 8.43 27.88 3.47
#